data_09baadd0e503223aa0d5e6289a1f6fb0
#
_entry.id   09baadd0e503223aa0d5e6289a1f6fb0
#
_cell.length_a   1.000
_cell.length_b   1.000
_cell.length_c   1.000
_cell.angle_alpha   90.00
_cell.angle_beta   90.00
_cell.angle_gamma   90.00
#
_symmetry.space_group_name_H-M   'P 1'
#
loop_
_entity.id
_entity.type
_entity.pdbx_description
1 polymer ?
#
loop_
_entity_poly.entity_id
_entity_poly.type
_entity_poly.pdbx_seq_one_letter_code
_entity_poly.pdbx_strand_id
1 'polypeptide(L)'
;SIDNGERNSTAKAYLDPARPRQNLKVITDAQVQKILFNGNEAIGISYKKANGETIQVEASQEVILSAGAVGSPQLLMLSGVGPASHLNEHNIPVIADLPGVGQNLNDHPDFVLKFQCLKPVSIWPQTRLIGRTLAGMRWILRRDGICASNQFEAVACVRSGAGVEY
;
A
#
# COMPACT_ATOMS: atom_id res chain seq x y z
N SER A 1 -4.29 -11.26 1.42
CA SER A 1 -5.25 -12.35 1.71
C SER A 1 -5.84 -12.93 0.43
N ILE A 2 -6.41 -14.10 0.53
CA ILE A 2 -7.12 -14.79 -0.55
C ILE A 2 -8.53 -15.09 -0.03
N ASP A 3 -9.51 -14.89 -0.89
CA ASP A 3 -10.91 -15.22 -0.62
C ASP A 3 -11.49 -15.92 -1.85
N ASN A 4 -12.13 -17.09 -1.64
CA ASN A 4 -12.69 -17.92 -2.71
C ASN A 4 -11.71 -18.17 -3.87
N GLY A 5 -10.43 -18.44 -3.56
CA GLY A 5 -9.37 -18.70 -4.53
C GLY A 5 -8.91 -17.49 -5.34
N GLU A 6 -9.31 -16.27 -4.96
CA GLU A 6 -8.90 -15.02 -5.60
C GLU A 6 -8.19 -14.09 -4.62
N ARG A 7 -7.30 -13.25 -5.17
CA ARG A 7 -6.66 -12.20 -4.38
C ARG A 7 -7.70 -11.23 -3.83
N ASN A 8 -7.79 -11.14 -2.53
CA ASN A 8 -8.67 -10.22 -1.83
C ASN A 8 -7.89 -8.97 -1.42
N SER A 9 -7.78 -8.01 -2.35
CA SER A 9 -7.19 -6.69 -2.09
C SER A 9 -8.17 -5.81 -1.31
N THR A 10 -7.67 -4.71 -0.75
CA THR A 10 -8.52 -3.71 -0.08
C THR A 10 -9.58 -3.13 -1.02
N ALA A 11 -9.26 -2.98 -2.31
CA ALA A 11 -10.24 -2.56 -3.30
C ALA A 11 -11.39 -3.57 -3.40
N LYS A 12 -11.07 -4.88 -3.58
CA LYS A 12 -12.08 -5.93 -3.68
C LYS A 12 -12.86 -6.13 -2.37
N ALA A 13 -12.16 -6.06 -1.23
CA ALA A 13 -12.78 -6.35 0.07
C ALA A 13 -13.68 -5.21 0.59
N TYR A 14 -13.31 -3.96 0.33
CA TYR A 14 -13.96 -2.80 0.93
C TYR A 14 -14.53 -1.82 -0.09
N LEU A 15 -13.77 -1.48 -1.14
CA LEU A 15 -14.19 -0.46 -2.09
C LEU A 15 -15.30 -0.96 -3.01
N ASP A 16 -15.15 -2.14 -3.61
CA ASP A 16 -16.14 -2.66 -4.56
C ASP A 16 -17.54 -2.84 -3.92
N PRO A 17 -17.69 -3.39 -2.70
CA PRO A 17 -18.96 -3.43 -2.01
C PRO A 17 -19.52 -2.04 -1.65
N ALA A 18 -18.67 -1.05 -1.49
CA ALA A 18 -19.07 0.31 -1.14
C ALA A 18 -19.44 1.17 -2.35
N ARG A 19 -18.99 0.82 -3.56
CA ARG A 19 -19.21 1.61 -4.80
C ARG A 19 -20.67 2.01 -5.07
N PRO A 20 -21.70 1.20 -4.74
CA PRO A 20 -23.09 1.59 -4.95
C PRO A 20 -23.58 2.71 -4.03
N ARG A 21 -22.81 3.07 -2.99
CA ARG A 21 -23.21 4.11 -2.04
C ARG A 21 -23.18 5.49 -2.72
N GLN A 22 -24.29 6.23 -2.63
CA GLN A 22 -24.42 7.56 -3.23
C GLN A 22 -23.49 8.61 -2.59
N ASN A 23 -23.08 8.40 -1.34
CA ASN A 23 -22.16 9.27 -0.60
C ASN A 23 -20.68 8.92 -0.81
N LEU A 24 -20.35 7.98 -1.71
CA LEU A 24 -18.98 7.62 -2.06
C LEU A 24 -18.67 8.09 -3.47
N LYS A 25 -17.64 8.92 -3.60
CA LYS A 25 -17.06 9.32 -4.88
C LYS A 25 -15.61 8.86 -4.96
N VAL A 26 -15.29 8.03 -5.94
CA VAL A 26 -13.93 7.55 -6.24
C VAL A 26 -13.40 8.30 -7.45
N ILE A 27 -12.26 8.95 -7.31
CA ILE A 27 -11.58 9.67 -8.39
C ILE A 27 -10.24 8.99 -8.63
N THR A 28 -10.05 8.43 -9.81
CA THR A 28 -8.80 7.83 -10.28
C THR A 28 -8.05 8.79 -11.19
N ASP A 29 -6.80 8.46 -11.53
CA ASP A 29 -5.93 9.29 -12.37
C ASP A 29 -5.80 10.73 -11.85
N ALA A 30 -5.78 10.84 -10.53
CA ALA A 30 -5.74 12.08 -9.77
C ALA A 30 -4.53 12.07 -8.83
N GLN A 31 -3.56 12.91 -9.11
CA GLN A 31 -2.37 13.08 -8.26
C GLN A 31 -2.61 14.19 -7.25
N VAL A 32 -2.71 13.85 -5.97
CA VAL A 32 -2.80 14.85 -4.91
C VAL A 32 -1.47 15.60 -4.81
N GLN A 33 -1.54 16.92 -4.83
CA GLN A 33 -0.37 17.81 -4.82
C GLN A 33 -0.14 18.42 -3.45
N LYS A 34 -1.21 18.79 -2.76
CA LYS A 34 -1.14 19.45 -1.45
C LYS A 34 -2.38 19.17 -0.62
N ILE A 35 -2.20 19.15 0.69
CA ILE A 35 -3.26 19.35 1.68
C ILE A 35 -3.41 20.86 1.86
N LEU A 36 -4.63 21.36 1.87
CA LEU A 36 -4.96 22.76 2.05
C LEU A 36 -5.21 23.01 3.54
N PHE A 37 -4.60 24.09 4.05
CA PHE A 37 -4.69 24.46 5.45
C PHE A 37 -5.27 25.88 5.62
N ASN A 38 -6.04 26.06 6.67
CA ASN A 38 -6.39 27.37 7.23
C ASN A 38 -5.78 27.44 8.64
N GLY A 39 -4.69 28.18 8.79
CA GLY A 39 -3.85 28.05 9.98
C GLY A 39 -3.32 26.63 10.13
N ASN A 40 -3.66 25.95 11.23
CA ASN A 40 -3.27 24.58 11.51
C ASN A 40 -4.38 23.55 11.19
N GLU A 41 -5.49 23.98 10.63
CA GLU A 41 -6.62 23.11 10.29
C GLU A 41 -6.55 22.67 8.84
N ALA A 42 -6.60 21.36 8.58
CA ALA A 42 -6.68 20.80 7.24
C ALA A 42 -8.10 20.98 6.70
N ILE A 43 -8.28 21.82 5.67
CA ILE A 43 -9.58 22.20 5.11
C ILE A 43 -9.87 21.52 3.76
N GLY A 44 -8.95 20.76 3.20
CA GLY A 44 -9.16 20.13 1.90
C GLY A 44 -7.87 19.66 1.25
N ILE A 45 -7.95 19.37 -0.03
CA ILE A 45 -6.83 18.95 -0.87
C ILE A 45 -6.82 19.65 -2.22
N SER A 46 -5.64 19.72 -2.82
CA SER A 46 -5.45 20.06 -4.23
C SER A 46 -4.92 18.84 -4.97
N TYR A 47 -5.53 18.46 -6.09
CA TYR A 47 -5.06 17.37 -6.93
C TYR A 47 -5.05 17.74 -8.41
N LYS A 48 -4.16 17.09 -9.18
CA LYS A 48 -4.03 17.26 -10.62
C LYS A 48 -4.61 16.06 -11.33
N LYS A 49 -5.48 16.29 -12.30
CA LYS A 49 -6.02 15.26 -13.20
C LYS A 49 -5.02 14.90 -14.31
N ALA A 50 -5.25 13.78 -14.98
CA ALA A 50 -4.45 13.36 -16.14
C ALA A 50 -4.40 14.39 -17.29
N ASN A 51 -5.45 15.18 -17.46
CA ASN A 51 -5.51 16.28 -18.44
C ASN A 51 -4.71 17.53 -18.04
N GLY A 52 -4.05 17.52 -16.88
CA GLY A 52 -3.26 18.64 -16.37
C GLY A 52 -4.03 19.67 -15.54
N GLU A 53 -5.35 19.56 -15.47
CA GLU A 53 -6.21 20.45 -14.68
C GLU A 53 -5.99 20.24 -13.17
N THR A 54 -5.78 21.32 -12.44
CA THR A 54 -5.69 21.29 -10.96
C THR A 54 -7.04 21.62 -10.35
N ILE A 55 -7.51 20.77 -9.45
CA ILE A 55 -8.79 20.89 -8.75
C ILE A 55 -8.54 20.98 -7.25
N GLN A 56 -9.31 21.80 -6.57
CA GLN A 56 -9.38 21.86 -5.11
C GLN A 56 -10.71 21.25 -4.64
N VAL A 57 -10.65 20.49 -3.55
CA VAL A 57 -11.82 19.90 -2.89
C VAL A 57 -11.73 20.22 -1.41
N GLU A 58 -12.80 20.78 -0.87
CA GLU A 58 -12.90 21.08 0.55
C GLU A 58 -13.36 19.86 1.33
N ALA A 59 -12.86 19.72 2.55
CA ALA A 59 -13.25 18.72 3.52
C ALA A 59 -14.09 19.38 4.62
N SER A 60 -15.28 18.85 4.86
CA SER A 60 -16.18 19.37 5.90
C SER A 60 -15.89 18.82 7.30
N GLN A 61 -15.11 17.75 7.40
CA GLN A 61 -14.77 17.11 8.68
C GLN A 61 -13.26 16.87 8.80
N GLU A 62 -12.67 16.07 7.88
CA GLU A 62 -11.27 15.67 7.97
C GLU A 62 -10.66 15.31 6.61
N VAL A 63 -9.35 15.32 6.53
CA VAL A 63 -8.57 14.78 5.42
C VAL A 63 -7.81 13.55 5.90
N ILE A 64 -8.12 12.38 5.33
CA ILE A 64 -7.45 11.11 5.67
C ILE A 64 -6.31 10.87 4.69
N LEU A 65 -5.08 10.82 5.20
CA LEU A 65 -3.87 10.61 4.43
C LEU A 65 -3.45 9.14 4.47
N SER A 66 -3.53 8.45 3.33
CA SER A 66 -3.18 7.03 3.18
C SER A 66 -2.32 6.77 1.93
N ALA A 67 -1.33 7.64 1.67
CA ALA A 67 -0.50 7.58 0.47
C ALA A 67 0.73 6.65 0.59
N GLY A 68 0.81 5.87 1.66
CA GLY A 68 1.91 4.93 1.94
C GLY A 68 3.11 5.57 2.64
N ALA A 69 4.10 4.75 2.97
CA ALA A 69 5.24 5.15 3.80
C ALA A 69 6.12 6.26 3.19
N VAL A 70 6.16 6.37 1.88
CA VAL A 70 6.89 7.42 1.15
C VAL A 70 5.96 8.58 0.76
N GLY A 71 4.79 8.28 0.20
CA GLY A 71 3.88 9.31 -0.32
C GLY A 71 3.24 10.17 0.77
N SER A 72 2.93 9.60 1.93
CA SER A 72 2.31 10.36 3.02
C SER A 72 3.23 11.43 3.60
N PRO A 73 4.47 11.14 4.02
CA PRO A 73 5.37 12.19 4.48
C PRO A 73 5.75 13.18 3.38
N GLN A 74 5.91 12.74 2.13
CA GLN A 74 6.14 13.64 1.02
C GLN A 74 4.99 14.66 0.87
N LEU A 75 3.74 14.19 0.91
CA LEU A 75 2.58 15.07 0.78
C LEU A 75 2.44 16.03 1.96
N LEU A 76 2.75 15.58 3.19
CA LEU A 76 2.82 16.47 4.36
C LEU A 76 3.86 17.56 4.16
N MET A 77 5.08 17.21 3.77
CA MET A 77 6.16 18.19 3.56
C MET A 77 5.84 19.16 2.42
N LEU A 78 5.31 18.70 1.29
CA LEU A 78 4.84 19.56 0.20
C LEU A 78 3.72 20.52 0.64
N SER A 79 3.01 20.19 1.71
CA SER A 79 1.94 20.98 2.29
C SER A 79 2.39 21.88 3.44
N GLY A 80 3.70 21.92 3.76
CA GLY A 80 4.25 22.76 4.81
C GLY A 80 4.30 22.11 6.21
N VAL A 81 4.11 20.79 6.31
CA VAL A 81 4.15 20.05 7.56
C VAL A 81 5.34 19.11 7.56
N GLY A 82 6.35 19.39 8.36
CA GLY A 82 7.59 18.60 8.41
C GLY A 82 8.74 19.34 9.07
N PRO A 83 9.98 18.83 8.96
CA PRO A 83 11.17 19.49 9.51
C PRO A 83 11.37 20.89 8.91
N ALA A 84 11.29 21.94 9.73
CA ALA A 84 11.33 23.33 9.26
C ALA A 84 12.59 23.66 8.46
N SER A 85 13.78 23.15 8.87
CA SER A 85 15.02 23.36 8.14
C SER A 85 14.93 22.82 6.71
N HIS A 86 14.45 21.60 6.54
CA HIS A 86 14.28 20.94 5.24
C HIS A 86 13.24 21.67 4.36
N LEU A 87 12.11 22.07 4.94
CA LEU A 87 11.09 22.83 4.20
C LEU A 87 11.63 24.16 3.69
N ASN A 88 12.41 24.88 4.52
CA ASN A 88 13.02 26.15 4.15
C ASN A 88 14.05 26.01 3.02
N GLU A 89 14.86 24.94 3.00
CA GLU A 89 15.78 24.62 1.89
C GLU A 89 15.06 24.52 0.53
N HIS A 90 13.82 24.08 0.56
CA HIS A 90 12.96 23.94 -0.64
C HIS A 90 12.00 25.12 -0.87
N ASN A 91 12.13 26.20 -0.11
CA ASN A 91 11.24 27.36 -0.17
C ASN A 91 9.75 27.01 0.05
N ILE A 92 9.48 26.02 0.91
CA ILE A 92 8.13 25.62 1.30
C ILE A 92 7.79 26.34 2.61
N PRO A 93 6.70 27.15 2.64
CA PRO A 93 6.25 27.80 3.86
C PRO A 93 5.94 26.78 4.96
N VAL A 94 6.51 26.98 6.15
CA VAL A 94 6.29 26.09 7.30
C VAL A 94 4.94 26.41 7.94
N ILE A 95 4.06 25.42 7.96
CA ILE A 95 2.78 25.47 8.70
C ILE A 95 2.98 24.86 10.08
N ALA A 96 3.62 23.68 10.12
CA ALA A 96 3.95 23.02 11.38
C ALA A 96 5.34 22.38 11.32
N ASP A 97 6.20 22.72 12.28
CA ASP A 97 7.51 22.10 12.42
C ASP A 97 7.38 20.75 13.14
N LEU A 98 7.39 19.69 12.36
CA LEU A 98 7.31 18.31 12.84
C LEU A 98 8.53 17.52 12.37
N PRO A 99 9.61 17.47 13.18
CA PRO A 99 10.89 16.87 12.76
C PRO A 99 10.81 15.36 12.49
N GLY A 100 9.78 14.66 13.00
CA GLY A 100 9.58 13.23 12.77
C GLY A 100 9.02 12.88 11.39
N VAL A 101 8.48 13.85 10.63
CA VAL A 101 7.90 13.59 9.32
C VAL A 101 8.99 13.21 8.32
N GLY A 102 8.85 12.03 7.70
CA GLY A 102 9.81 11.49 6.75
C GLY A 102 11.06 10.87 7.39
N GLN A 103 11.10 10.76 8.72
CA GLN A 103 12.20 10.13 9.43
C GLN A 103 11.89 8.67 9.79
N ASN A 104 12.94 7.93 10.18
CA ASN A 104 12.85 6.57 10.70
C ASN A 104 12.12 5.59 9.75
N LEU A 105 12.31 5.76 8.42
CA LEU A 105 11.82 4.76 7.47
C LEU A 105 12.49 3.42 7.76
N ASN A 106 11.68 2.40 8.01
CA ASN A 106 12.13 1.07 8.39
C ASN A 106 11.53 0.03 7.46
N ASP A 107 12.31 -1.01 7.13
CA ASP A 107 11.84 -2.14 6.36
C ASP A 107 12.45 -3.44 6.92
N HIS A 108 11.84 -4.58 6.60
CA HIS A 108 12.30 -5.87 7.05
C HIS A 108 13.49 -6.34 6.20
N PRO A 109 14.64 -6.71 6.80
CA PRO A 109 15.66 -7.44 6.06
C PRO A 109 15.13 -8.85 5.76
N ASP A 110 15.10 -9.23 4.49
CA ASP A 110 14.58 -10.52 4.05
C ASP A 110 15.68 -11.36 3.41
N PHE A 111 15.78 -12.63 3.81
CA PHE A 111 16.73 -13.60 3.28
C PHE A 111 15.99 -14.81 2.71
N VAL A 112 16.11 -15.03 1.43
CA VAL A 112 15.51 -16.19 0.78
C VAL A 112 16.51 -17.35 0.75
N LEU A 113 16.28 -18.37 1.58
CA LEU A 113 17.03 -19.62 1.53
C LEU A 113 16.36 -20.60 0.55
N LYS A 114 17.12 -21.06 -0.42
CA LYS A 114 16.64 -22.02 -1.44
C LYS A 114 17.33 -23.35 -1.25
N PHE A 115 16.53 -24.41 -1.09
CA PHE A 115 17.02 -25.76 -0.98
C PHE A 115 16.52 -26.61 -2.14
N GLN A 116 17.35 -27.54 -2.61
CA GLN A 116 16.95 -28.55 -3.58
C GLN A 116 16.18 -29.66 -2.86
N CYS A 117 14.93 -29.90 -3.26
CA CYS A 117 14.16 -31.02 -2.78
C CYS A 117 14.64 -32.33 -3.42
N LEU A 118 15.02 -33.30 -2.59
CA LEU A 118 15.38 -34.64 -3.04
C LEU A 118 14.16 -35.55 -3.29
N LYS A 119 12.99 -35.17 -2.76
CA LYS A 119 11.70 -35.86 -2.98
C LYS A 119 10.78 -34.97 -3.85
N PRO A 120 9.86 -35.56 -4.62
CA PRO A 120 8.96 -34.83 -5.50
C PRO A 120 7.79 -34.15 -4.75
N VAL A 121 8.11 -33.38 -3.71
CA VAL A 121 7.12 -32.68 -2.86
C VAL A 121 7.03 -31.19 -3.15
N SER A 122 7.88 -30.67 -4.05
CA SER A 122 7.90 -29.24 -4.38
C SER A 122 6.83 -28.89 -5.42
N ILE A 123 6.50 -27.61 -5.48
CA ILE A 123 5.58 -27.06 -6.50
C ILE A 123 6.24 -26.92 -7.89
N TRP A 124 7.53 -27.23 -8.02
CA TRP A 124 8.31 -27.06 -9.24
C TRP A 124 7.66 -27.63 -10.52
N PRO A 125 7.10 -28.86 -10.51
CA PRO A 125 6.42 -29.39 -11.70
C PRO A 125 5.26 -28.52 -12.17
N GLN A 126 4.55 -27.87 -11.24
CA GLN A 126 3.40 -27.00 -11.54
C GLN A 126 3.82 -25.60 -12.04
N THR A 127 5.10 -25.23 -11.91
CA THR A 127 5.62 -23.95 -12.43
C THR A 127 6.15 -24.08 -13.87
N ARG A 128 6.35 -25.30 -14.38
CA ARG A 128 6.77 -25.56 -15.76
C ARG A 128 5.59 -25.37 -16.74
N LEU A 129 5.89 -25.22 -18.03
CA LEU A 129 4.92 -24.83 -19.05
C LEU A 129 3.59 -25.61 -18.96
N ILE A 130 3.65 -26.95 -19.03
CA ILE A 130 2.46 -27.80 -18.98
C ILE A 130 1.78 -27.71 -17.60
N GLY A 131 2.56 -27.84 -16.50
CA GLY A 131 2.02 -27.75 -15.15
C GLY A 131 1.36 -26.41 -14.86
N ARG A 132 1.95 -25.30 -15.33
CA ARG A 132 1.41 -23.97 -15.20
C ARG A 132 0.09 -23.80 -15.95
N THR A 133 0.00 -24.34 -17.19
CA THR A 133 -1.25 -24.30 -17.95
C THR A 133 -2.35 -25.09 -17.27
N LEU A 134 -2.07 -26.29 -16.79
CA LEU A 134 -3.03 -27.10 -16.04
C LEU A 134 -3.46 -26.46 -14.74
N ALA A 135 -2.52 -25.85 -13.99
CA ALA A 135 -2.81 -25.12 -12.76
C ALA A 135 -3.71 -23.90 -13.02
N GLY A 136 -3.44 -23.16 -14.12
CA GLY A 136 -4.28 -22.05 -14.55
C GLY A 136 -5.70 -22.49 -14.95
N MET A 137 -5.84 -23.54 -15.74
CA MET A 137 -7.15 -24.11 -16.11
C MET A 137 -7.91 -24.60 -14.87
N ARG A 138 -7.25 -25.27 -13.96
CA ARG A 138 -7.87 -25.72 -12.70
C ARG A 138 -8.39 -24.52 -11.89
N TRP A 139 -7.62 -23.46 -11.79
CA TRP A 139 -8.05 -22.24 -11.10
C TRP A 139 -9.25 -21.57 -11.79
N ILE A 140 -9.25 -21.49 -13.12
CA ILE A 140 -10.38 -20.90 -13.86
C ILE A 140 -11.66 -21.69 -13.60
N LEU A 141 -11.59 -23.04 -13.61
CA LEU A 141 -12.76 -23.90 -13.51
C LEU A 141 -13.24 -24.13 -12.06
N ARG A 142 -12.31 -24.18 -11.10
CA ARG A 142 -12.61 -24.61 -9.72
C ARG A 142 -12.23 -23.61 -8.65
N ARG A 143 -11.48 -22.56 -8.99
CA ARG A 143 -10.94 -21.58 -8.04
C ARG A 143 -10.10 -22.22 -6.93
N ASP A 144 -9.42 -23.33 -7.20
CA ASP A 144 -8.56 -24.07 -6.26
C ASP A 144 -7.15 -24.34 -6.82
N GLY A 145 -6.31 -25.03 -6.03
CA GLY A 145 -4.95 -25.40 -6.40
C GLY A 145 -3.93 -24.29 -6.14
N ILE A 146 -2.74 -24.44 -6.73
CA ILE A 146 -1.59 -23.55 -6.47
C ILE A 146 -1.87 -22.08 -6.81
N CYS A 147 -2.70 -21.79 -7.80
CA CYS A 147 -3.06 -20.42 -8.16
C CYS A 147 -4.05 -19.78 -7.18
N ALA A 148 -4.66 -20.57 -6.30
CA ALA A 148 -5.59 -20.12 -5.27
C ALA A 148 -4.90 -19.98 -3.89
N SER A 149 -3.59 -20.16 -3.81
CA SER A 149 -2.80 -20.05 -2.58
C SER A 149 -1.83 -18.88 -2.65
N ASN A 150 -1.55 -18.25 -1.52
CA ASN A 150 -0.47 -17.28 -1.37
C ASN A 150 0.90 -17.94 -1.22
N GLN A 151 0.96 -19.29 -1.18
CA GLN A 151 2.15 -20.14 -1.04
C GLN A 151 2.89 -20.01 0.31
N PHE A 152 2.41 -19.17 1.20
CA PHE A 152 2.91 -19.05 2.57
C PHE A 152 1.88 -19.67 3.52
N GLU A 153 1.93 -20.98 3.66
CA GLU A 153 0.91 -21.74 4.41
C GLU A 153 1.21 -21.80 5.91
N ALA A 154 2.46 -21.52 6.29
CA ALA A 154 2.87 -21.45 7.69
C ALA A 154 3.94 -20.36 7.87
N VAL A 155 3.86 -19.64 8.98
CA VAL A 155 4.86 -18.68 9.44
C VAL A 155 5.23 -19.03 10.87
N ALA A 156 6.52 -19.08 11.16
CA ALA A 156 7.02 -19.26 12.51
C ALA A 156 7.80 -18.00 12.93
N CYS A 157 7.42 -17.42 14.04
CA CYS A 157 8.21 -16.39 14.71
C CYS A 157 9.09 -17.08 15.75
N VAL A 158 10.39 -17.05 15.53
CA VAL A 158 11.37 -17.73 16.40
C VAL A 158 12.42 -16.74 16.88
N ARG A 159 12.89 -16.94 18.11
CA ARG A 159 14.02 -16.17 18.63
C ARG A 159 15.32 -16.73 18.06
N SER A 160 16.24 -15.86 17.68
CA SER A 160 17.58 -16.27 17.22
C SER A 160 18.47 -16.81 18.35
N GLY A 161 18.12 -16.55 19.60
CA GLY A 161 18.81 -17.04 20.79
C GLY A 161 18.01 -16.77 22.07
N ALA A 162 18.41 -17.42 23.15
CA ALA A 162 17.82 -17.18 24.47
C ALA A 162 18.14 -15.74 24.93
N GLY A 163 17.11 -15.02 25.41
CA GLY A 163 17.25 -13.65 25.91
C GLY A 163 17.12 -12.54 24.86
N VAL A 164 16.88 -12.87 23.59
CA VAL A 164 16.54 -11.86 22.57
C VAL A 164 15.06 -11.50 22.72
N GLU A 165 14.77 -10.24 23.01
CA GLU A 165 13.40 -9.69 23.00
C GLU A 165 12.98 -9.38 21.56
N TYR A 166 11.65 -9.43 21.29
CA TYR A 166 11.08 -9.06 20.00
C TYR A 166 11.00 -7.55 19.86
#